data_e759a1597311a1a11ce2d0e0b50a47d0
#
_entry.id   e759a1597311a1a11ce2d0e0b50a47d0
#
_cell.length_a   1.000
_cell.length_b   1.000
_cell.length_c   1.000
_cell.angle_alpha   90.00
_cell.angle_beta   90.00
_cell.angle_gamma   90.00
#
_symmetry.space_group_name_H-M   'P 1'
#
loop_
_entity.id
_entity.type
_entity.pdbx_description
1 polymer ?
#
loop_
_entity_poly.entity_id
_entity_poly.type
_entity_poly.pdbx_seq_one_letter_code
_entity_poly.pdbx_strand_id
1 'polypeptide(L)'
;MAVETTVANCHDSKPLLDLLDKANIQPGTRIHADKAYSSQKHRDALKSRGIKNGIQNKATKNNPLTRRQLQRNRMITKVRYVVERTFGSQARWFNAKILRYCGLAKAHTWHTLLAMAYNLKRLPKFFAERK
;
A
#
# COMPACT_ATOMS: atom_id res chain seq x y z
N MET A 1 3.82 -6.00 -9.99
CA MET A 1 3.52 -6.19 -8.54
C MET A 1 4.84 -6.05 -7.79
N ALA A 2 4.88 -5.27 -6.73
CA ALA A 2 6.06 -5.12 -5.87
C ALA A 2 5.69 -5.49 -4.43
N VAL A 3 6.58 -6.20 -3.76
CA VAL A 3 6.47 -6.61 -2.36
C VAL A 3 7.76 -6.21 -1.66
N GLU A 4 7.65 -5.65 -0.47
CA GLU A 4 8.78 -5.36 0.41
C GLU A 4 8.47 -5.95 1.80
N THR A 5 9.46 -6.58 2.40
CA THR A 5 9.36 -7.16 3.74
C THR A 5 10.50 -6.61 4.58
N THR A 6 10.15 -6.00 5.69
CA THR A 6 11.11 -5.37 6.60
C THR A 6 11.09 -6.07 7.95
N VAL A 7 12.13 -5.84 8.75
CA VAL A 7 12.17 -6.30 10.15
C VAL A 7 11.09 -5.58 10.98
N ALA A 8 10.58 -6.22 12.02
CA ALA A 8 9.45 -5.74 12.80
C ALA A 8 9.66 -4.36 13.47
N ASN A 9 10.90 -3.96 13.73
CA ASN A 9 11.24 -2.65 14.29
C ASN A 9 11.39 -1.54 13.23
N CYS A 10 11.25 -1.86 11.93
CA CYS A 10 11.26 -0.87 10.86
C CYS A 10 9.89 -0.24 10.72
N HIS A 11 9.82 1.09 10.79
CA HIS A 11 8.57 1.80 10.56
C HIS A 11 8.10 1.63 9.10
N ASP A 12 6.84 1.26 8.90
CA ASP A 12 6.25 0.90 7.60
C ASP A 12 6.40 1.98 6.51
N SER A 13 6.59 3.23 6.89
CA SER A 13 6.78 4.31 5.92
C SER A 13 8.18 4.39 5.31
N LYS A 14 9.20 3.77 5.94
CA LYS A 14 10.59 3.86 5.45
C LYS A 14 10.77 3.24 4.06
N PRO A 15 10.25 2.03 3.77
CA PRO A 15 10.45 1.37 2.48
C PRO A 15 9.57 1.90 1.35
N LEU A 16 8.79 2.97 1.57
CA LEU A 16 7.86 3.48 0.54
C LEU A 16 8.57 3.84 -0.76
N LEU A 17 9.71 4.52 -0.69
CA LEU A 17 10.42 4.98 -1.89
C LEU A 17 11.02 3.81 -2.66
N ASP A 18 11.64 2.87 -1.97
CA ASP A 18 12.19 1.64 -2.56
C ASP A 18 11.10 0.80 -3.22
N LEU A 19 9.92 0.74 -2.57
CA LEU A 19 8.76 0.03 -3.11
C LEU A 19 8.21 0.70 -4.38
N LEU A 20 8.22 2.05 -4.45
CA LEU A 20 7.82 2.78 -5.65
C LEU A 20 8.78 2.52 -6.81
N ASP A 21 10.08 2.46 -6.54
CA ASP A 21 11.09 2.17 -7.55
C ASP A 21 10.95 0.73 -8.07
N LYS A 22 10.79 -0.25 -7.17
CA LYS A 22 10.52 -1.65 -7.53
C LYS A 22 9.22 -1.84 -8.31
N ALA A 23 8.20 -1.03 -8.01
CA ALA A 23 6.90 -1.12 -8.67
C ALA A 23 6.87 -0.47 -10.06
N ASN A 24 7.89 0.30 -10.42
CA ASN A 24 7.99 1.05 -11.69
C ASN A 24 6.70 1.83 -12.00
N ILE A 25 6.27 2.67 -11.05
CA ILE A 25 5.02 3.41 -11.15
C ILE A 25 5.15 4.52 -12.19
N GLN A 26 4.25 4.50 -13.16
CA GLN A 26 4.22 5.51 -14.24
C GLN A 26 3.79 6.90 -13.72
N PRO A 27 4.40 8.00 -14.23
CA PRO A 27 3.96 9.35 -13.95
C PRO A 27 2.46 9.53 -14.22
N GLY A 28 1.80 10.39 -13.44
CA GLY A 28 0.35 10.59 -13.52
C GLY A 28 -0.49 9.63 -12.69
N THR A 29 0.07 8.47 -12.28
CA THR A 29 -0.59 7.51 -11.38
C THR A 29 -0.77 8.10 -9.99
N ARG A 30 -1.87 7.77 -9.30
CA ARG A 30 -2.11 8.19 -7.92
C ARG A 30 -1.78 7.06 -6.94
N ILE A 31 -0.94 7.35 -5.96
CA ILE A 31 -0.63 6.44 -4.86
C ILE A 31 -1.49 6.78 -3.65
N HIS A 32 -2.19 5.79 -3.11
CA HIS A 32 -3.01 5.92 -1.92
C HIS A 32 -2.29 5.28 -0.73
N ALA A 33 -2.08 6.07 0.34
CA ALA A 33 -1.44 5.59 1.57
C ALA A 33 -2.08 6.21 2.82
N ASP A 34 -1.80 5.62 3.96
CA ASP A 34 -2.29 6.07 5.26
C ASP A 34 -1.57 7.35 5.74
N LYS A 35 -2.15 7.97 6.77
CA LYS A 35 -1.57 9.09 7.52
C LYS A 35 -0.17 8.79 8.10
N ALA A 36 0.16 7.52 8.36
CA ALA A 36 1.51 7.12 8.79
C ALA A 36 2.61 7.47 7.77
N TYR A 37 2.25 7.51 6.47
CA TYR A 37 3.14 7.89 5.38
C TYR A 37 3.18 9.40 5.12
N SER A 38 2.46 10.21 5.90
CA SER A 38 2.34 11.66 5.72
C SER A 38 3.60 12.39 6.21
N SER A 39 4.64 12.39 5.41
CA SER A 39 5.85 13.18 5.61
C SER A 39 6.09 14.12 4.42
N GLN A 40 6.79 15.23 4.65
CA GLN A 40 7.15 16.16 3.59
C GLN A 40 8.08 15.46 2.57
N LYS A 41 9.06 14.69 3.05
CA LYS A 41 9.96 13.89 2.21
C LYS A 41 9.21 13.01 1.20
N HIS A 42 8.16 12.30 1.63
CA HIS A 42 7.37 11.45 0.74
C HIS A 42 6.58 12.28 -0.28
N ARG A 43 6.03 13.43 0.12
CA ARG A 43 5.29 14.32 -0.79
C ARG A 43 6.18 14.89 -1.88
N ASP A 44 7.38 15.31 -1.52
CA ASP A 44 8.36 15.86 -2.46
C ASP A 44 8.88 14.77 -3.42
N ALA A 45 9.14 13.57 -2.91
CA ALA A 45 9.54 12.43 -3.73
C ALA A 45 8.44 11.97 -4.70
N LEU A 46 7.16 12.03 -4.33
CA LEU A 46 6.06 11.76 -5.25
C LEU A 46 5.96 12.84 -6.33
N LYS A 47 6.11 14.11 -5.93
CA LYS A 47 6.06 15.25 -6.84
C LYS A 47 7.19 15.20 -7.87
N SER A 48 8.43 14.94 -7.46
CA SER A 48 9.59 14.84 -8.35
C SER A 48 9.46 13.71 -9.38
N ARG A 49 8.73 12.63 -9.03
CA ARG A 49 8.44 11.51 -9.93
C ARG A 49 7.16 11.71 -10.78
N GLY A 50 6.50 12.85 -10.69
CA GLY A 50 5.22 13.09 -11.37
C GLY A 50 4.06 12.23 -10.86
N ILE A 51 4.17 11.64 -9.67
CA ILE A 51 3.16 10.75 -9.08
C ILE A 51 2.15 11.57 -8.28
N LYS A 52 0.86 11.35 -8.50
CA LYS A 52 -0.21 12.05 -7.78
C LYS A 52 -0.30 11.58 -6.34
N ASN A 53 -0.22 12.54 -5.41
CA ASN A 53 -0.27 12.27 -3.97
C ASN A 53 -1.70 11.93 -3.51
N GLY A 54 -1.91 10.70 -3.07
CA GLY A 54 -3.10 10.18 -2.38
C GLY A 54 -2.82 9.79 -0.93
N ILE A 55 -1.75 10.30 -0.29
CA ILE A 55 -1.48 10.07 1.13
C ILE A 55 -2.45 10.90 1.97
N GLN A 56 -3.04 10.31 3.01
CA GLN A 56 -3.90 11.01 3.94
C GLN A 56 -3.14 12.11 4.71
N ASN A 57 -3.82 13.22 4.97
CA ASN A 57 -3.26 14.28 5.81
C ASN A 57 -3.32 13.85 7.28
N LYS A 58 -2.25 14.17 8.02
CA LYS A 58 -2.14 13.94 9.46
C LYS A 58 -2.38 15.26 10.19
N ALA A 59 -3.25 15.25 11.20
CA ALA A 59 -3.38 16.38 12.14
C ALA A 59 -2.16 16.40 13.06
N THR A 60 -1.73 17.58 13.45
CA THR A 60 -0.77 17.81 14.54
C THR A 60 -1.44 18.60 15.64
N LYS A 61 -0.86 18.60 16.84
CA LYS A 61 -1.40 19.30 18.03
C LYS A 61 -1.71 20.78 17.73
N ASN A 62 -0.85 21.43 16.96
CA ASN A 62 -0.94 22.87 16.66
C ASN A 62 -1.56 23.17 15.29
N ASN A 63 -1.91 22.13 14.49
CA ASN A 63 -2.48 22.32 13.16
C ASN A 63 -3.54 21.23 12.88
N PRO A 64 -4.78 21.46 13.32
CA PRO A 64 -5.89 20.56 13.05
C PRO A 64 -6.22 20.52 11.55
N LEU A 65 -6.82 19.45 11.09
CA LEU A 65 -7.22 19.32 9.68
C LEU A 65 -8.37 20.25 9.34
N THR A 66 -8.24 20.94 8.21
CA THR A 66 -9.32 21.75 7.64
C THR A 66 -10.47 20.84 7.15
N ARG A 67 -11.68 21.40 6.99
CA ARG A 67 -12.85 20.69 6.45
C ARG A 67 -12.55 20.04 5.09
N ARG A 68 -11.82 20.73 4.20
CA ARG A 68 -11.40 20.22 2.89
C ARG A 68 -10.44 19.03 3.01
N GLN A 69 -9.49 19.07 3.94
CA GLN A 69 -8.56 17.98 4.20
C GLN A 69 -9.27 16.74 4.78
N LEU A 70 -10.25 16.95 5.66
CA LEU A 70 -11.09 15.87 6.19
C LEU A 70 -11.89 15.20 5.07
N GLN A 71 -12.52 15.98 4.19
CA GLN A 71 -13.25 15.45 3.05
C GLN A 71 -12.32 14.66 2.10
N ARG A 72 -11.14 15.20 1.80
CA ARG A 72 -10.11 14.49 1.00
C ARG A 72 -9.71 13.18 1.66
N ASN A 73 -9.48 13.15 2.96
CA ASN A 73 -9.13 11.94 3.69
C ASN A 73 -10.25 10.88 3.61
N ARG A 74 -11.52 11.29 3.71
CA ARG A 74 -12.67 10.38 3.53
C ARG A 74 -12.69 9.74 2.15
N MET A 75 -12.39 10.50 1.09
CA MET A 75 -12.28 9.96 -0.27
C MET A 75 -11.15 8.93 -0.39
N ILE A 76 -9.99 9.20 0.19
CA ILE A 76 -8.85 8.29 0.21
C ILE A 76 -9.19 7.00 0.97
N THR A 77 -9.88 7.11 2.11
CA THR A 77 -10.30 5.94 2.90
C THR A 77 -11.20 5.00 2.11
N LYS A 78 -12.12 5.52 1.30
CA LYS A 78 -12.98 4.69 0.43
C LYS A 78 -12.18 3.85 -0.55
N VAL A 79 -11.10 4.40 -1.12
CA VAL A 79 -10.21 3.65 -2.03
C VAL A 79 -9.40 2.60 -1.26
N ARG A 80 -8.95 2.91 -0.05
CA ARG A 80 -8.20 1.99 0.81
C ARG A 80 -8.96 0.72 1.20
N TYR A 81 -10.28 0.75 1.23
CA TYR A 81 -11.08 -0.44 1.46
C TYR A 81 -10.71 -1.62 0.55
N VAL A 82 -10.27 -1.32 -0.70
CA VAL A 82 -9.81 -2.36 -1.63
C VAL A 82 -8.57 -3.08 -1.10
N VAL A 83 -7.66 -2.36 -0.45
CA VAL A 83 -6.43 -2.93 0.15
C VAL A 83 -6.79 -3.81 1.35
N GLU A 84 -7.65 -3.32 2.24
CA GLU A 84 -8.13 -4.08 3.40
C GLU A 84 -8.84 -5.37 2.98
N ARG A 85 -9.68 -5.31 1.95
CA ARG A 85 -10.31 -6.48 1.35
C ARG A 85 -9.29 -7.47 0.78
N THR A 86 -8.20 -6.98 0.19
CA THR A 86 -7.11 -7.82 -0.33
C THR A 86 -6.45 -8.60 0.80
N PHE A 87 -6.03 -7.93 1.87
CA PHE A 87 -5.43 -8.59 3.03
C PHE A 87 -6.41 -9.54 3.73
N GLY A 88 -7.67 -9.14 3.88
CA GLY A 88 -8.72 -10.01 4.42
C GLY A 88 -8.92 -11.29 3.59
N SER A 89 -8.89 -11.17 2.27
CA SER A 89 -8.98 -12.32 1.36
C SER A 89 -7.75 -13.23 1.45
N GLN A 90 -6.54 -12.65 1.52
CA GLN A 90 -5.31 -13.42 1.71
C GLN A 90 -5.32 -14.16 3.05
N ALA A 91 -5.78 -13.51 4.13
CA ALA A 91 -5.93 -14.14 5.43
C ALA A 91 -6.91 -15.31 5.40
N ARG A 92 -8.06 -15.15 4.71
CA ARG A 92 -9.11 -16.17 4.63
C ARG A 92 -8.73 -17.35 3.72
N TRP A 93 -8.13 -17.08 2.55
CA TRP A 93 -7.88 -18.12 1.56
C TRP A 93 -6.55 -18.83 1.73
N PHE A 94 -5.55 -18.15 2.26
CA PHE A 94 -4.17 -18.63 2.33
C PHE A 94 -3.60 -18.61 3.75
N ASN A 95 -4.44 -18.37 4.76
CA ASN A 95 -4.02 -18.28 6.17
C ASN A 95 -2.86 -17.28 6.41
N ALA A 96 -2.90 -16.14 5.70
CA ALA A 96 -1.83 -15.13 5.69
C ALA A 96 -1.60 -14.40 7.02
N LYS A 97 -2.43 -14.67 8.04
CA LYS A 97 -2.26 -14.11 9.39
C LYS A 97 -1.07 -14.73 10.15
N ILE A 98 -0.65 -15.93 9.75
CA ILE A 98 0.38 -16.69 10.45
C ILE A 98 1.59 -16.87 9.55
N LEU A 99 2.70 -16.25 9.94
CA LEU A 99 4.01 -16.50 9.33
C LEU A 99 4.69 -17.64 10.08
N ARG A 100 4.90 -18.77 9.40
CA ARG A 100 5.51 -19.98 10.00
C ARG A 100 7.01 -20.09 9.75
N TYR A 101 7.61 -19.10 9.11
CA TYR A 101 9.01 -19.13 8.71
C TYR A 101 9.82 -18.11 9.50
N CYS A 102 10.99 -18.54 10.00
CA CYS A 102 11.96 -17.65 10.62
C CYS A 102 12.93 -17.09 9.58
N GLY A 103 13.28 -15.82 9.75
CA GLY A 103 14.23 -15.09 8.89
C GLY A 103 13.58 -14.29 7.78
N LEU A 104 14.18 -13.12 7.49
CA LEU A 104 13.63 -12.12 6.58
C LEU A 104 13.48 -12.62 5.15
N ALA A 105 14.47 -13.38 4.65
CA ALA A 105 14.44 -13.92 3.29
C ALA A 105 13.26 -14.88 3.07
N LYS A 106 13.05 -15.80 4.02
CA LYS A 106 11.92 -16.75 3.96
C LYS A 106 10.57 -16.03 4.09
N ALA A 107 10.48 -15.04 4.97
CA ALA A 107 9.30 -14.21 5.12
C ALA A 107 9.00 -13.44 3.82
N HIS A 108 10.02 -12.86 3.17
CA HIS A 108 9.86 -12.16 1.90
C HIS A 108 9.38 -13.09 0.78
N THR A 109 9.96 -14.27 0.66
CA THR A 109 9.53 -15.29 -0.30
C THR A 109 8.06 -15.67 -0.06
N TRP A 110 7.68 -15.90 1.20
CA TRP A 110 6.29 -16.21 1.56
C TRP A 110 5.33 -15.11 1.14
N HIS A 111 5.60 -13.85 1.46
CA HIS A 111 4.74 -12.72 1.08
C HIS A 111 4.66 -12.54 -0.45
N THR A 112 5.75 -12.79 -1.16
CA THR A 112 5.77 -12.72 -2.62
C THR A 112 4.89 -13.82 -3.23
N LEU A 113 5.04 -15.07 -2.81
CA LEU A 113 4.21 -16.20 -3.26
C LEU A 113 2.73 -15.99 -2.94
N LEU A 114 2.44 -15.47 -1.74
CA LEU A 114 1.08 -15.13 -1.32
C LEU A 114 0.42 -14.08 -2.24
N ALA A 115 1.17 -13.04 -2.59
CA ALA A 115 0.69 -12.01 -3.49
C ALA A 115 0.49 -12.55 -4.93
N MET A 116 1.37 -13.43 -5.40
CA MET A 116 1.20 -14.13 -6.68
C MET A 116 -0.04 -15.02 -6.69
N ALA A 117 -0.21 -15.86 -5.69
CA ALA A 117 -1.38 -16.74 -5.57
C ALA A 117 -2.70 -15.95 -5.51
N TYR A 118 -2.72 -14.82 -4.79
CA TYR A 118 -3.87 -13.94 -4.76
C TYR A 118 -4.22 -13.36 -6.14
N ASN A 119 -3.22 -12.91 -6.89
CA ASN A 119 -3.43 -12.37 -8.23
C ASN A 119 -3.91 -13.45 -9.20
N LEU A 120 -3.30 -14.63 -9.19
CA LEU A 120 -3.71 -15.77 -10.01
C LEU A 120 -5.18 -16.16 -9.75
N LYS A 121 -5.59 -16.22 -8.48
CA LYS A 121 -6.99 -16.53 -8.11
C LYS A 121 -7.98 -15.49 -8.65
N ARG A 122 -7.56 -14.25 -8.88
CA ARG A 122 -8.42 -13.18 -9.39
C ARG A 122 -8.43 -13.04 -10.90
N LEU A 123 -7.49 -13.65 -11.61
CA LEU A 123 -7.39 -13.57 -13.08
C LEU A 123 -8.70 -13.90 -13.80
N PRO A 124 -9.40 -15.01 -13.51
CA PRO A 124 -10.63 -15.36 -14.23
C PRO A 124 -11.69 -14.25 -14.15
N LYS A 125 -11.84 -13.64 -12.95
CA LYS A 125 -12.79 -12.54 -12.76
C LYS A 125 -12.39 -11.30 -13.54
N PHE A 126 -11.10 -10.97 -13.59
CA PHE A 126 -10.60 -9.83 -14.35
C PHE A 126 -10.86 -9.96 -15.87
N PHE A 127 -10.73 -11.17 -16.43
CA PHE A 127 -11.05 -11.42 -17.83
C PHE A 127 -12.55 -11.45 -18.11
N ALA A 128 -13.37 -11.91 -17.16
CA ALA A 128 -14.83 -11.90 -17.28
C ALA A 128 -15.42 -10.48 -17.28
N GLU A 129 -14.86 -9.56 -16.50
CA GLU A 129 -15.29 -8.15 -16.43
C GLU A 129 -14.85 -7.29 -17.63
N ARG A 130 -14.00 -7.81 -18.52
CA ARG A 130 -13.53 -7.12 -19.74
C ARG A 130 -14.32 -7.48 -21.01
N LYS A 131 -15.27 -8.38 -20.92
CA LYS A 131 -16.23 -8.66 -21.98
C LYS A 131 -17.45 -7.76 -21.82
#